data_be5bb236f0b089b2356826c46f254412
#
_entry.id   be5bb236f0b089b2356826c46f254412
#
_cell.length_a   1.000
_cell.length_b   1.000
_cell.length_c   1.000
_cell.angle_alpha   90.00
_cell.angle_beta   90.00
_cell.angle_gamma   90.00
#
_symmetry.space_group_name_H-M   'P 1'
#
loop_
_entity.id
_entity.type
_entity.pdbx_description
1 polymer ?
#
loop_
_entity_poly.entity_id
_entity_poly.type
_entity_poly.pdbx_seq_one_letter_code
_entity_poly.pdbx_strand_id
1 'polypeptide(L)'
;MTPFLQVDHLTKSFGDLVLFKDISFGIAQGEKVGLIAPNGSGKTTLLQIIAGKEGHDNGSIVFRNDGQVTWLEQSPRYPDELTVLEACFHSPNRTVQLIAEYEAALASNADAERMETLITRMEQKKAWDYERKAKQILTELKIRHFDQPIGTL
;
A
#
# COMPACT_ATOMS: atom_id res chain seq x y z
N MET A 1 -19.24 -12.25 -14.65
CA MET A 1 -18.63 -11.98 -13.31
C MET A 1 -18.37 -10.49 -13.24
N THR A 2 -18.78 -9.84 -12.17
CA THR A 2 -18.51 -8.41 -12.01
C THR A 2 -17.03 -8.23 -11.69
N PRO A 3 -16.28 -7.43 -12.47
CA PRO A 3 -14.86 -7.21 -12.20
C PRO A 3 -14.65 -6.51 -10.86
N PHE A 4 -13.49 -6.76 -10.23
CA PHE A 4 -13.08 -6.07 -9.00
C PHE A 4 -12.60 -4.64 -9.31
N LEU A 5 -11.94 -4.47 -10.45
CA LEU A 5 -11.58 -3.20 -11.07
C LEU A 5 -12.11 -3.20 -12.49
N GLN A 6 -12.80 -2.12 -12.87
CA GLN A 6 -13.21 -1.85 -14.25
C GLN A 6 -12.61 -0.52 -14.69
N VAL A 7 -11.95 -0.52 -15.83
CA VAL A 7 -11.41 0.66 -16.52
C VAL A 7 -12.10 0.75 -17.88
N ASP A 8 -12.71 1.90 -18.17
CA ASP A 8 -13.48 2.11 -19.40
C ASP A 8 -13.01 3.38 -20.12
N HIS A 9 -12.63 3.23 -21.38
CA HIS A 9 -12.28 4.30 -22.33
C HIS A 9 -11.24 5.29 -21.78
N LEU A 10 -10.28 4.81 -20.96
CA LEU A 10 -9.30 5.64 -20.29
C LEU A 10 -8.32 6.27 -21.27
N THR A 11 -8.14 7.58 -21.17
CA THR A 11 -7.23 8.35 -22.02
C THR A 11 -6.38 9.27 -21.14
N LYS A 12 -5.09 9.37 -21.44
CA LYS A 12 -4.15 10.28 -20.78
C LYS A 12 -3.16 10.86 -21.75
N SER A 13 -2.97 12.17 -21.68
CA SER A 13 -1.94 12.94 -22.38
C SER A 13 -1.22 13.90 -21.44
N PHE A 14 -0.04 14.35 -21.84
CA PHE A 14 0.69 15.47 -21.26
C PHE A 14 1.03 16.46 -22.36
N GLY A 15 0.31 17.59 -22.42
CA GLY A 15 0.36 18.50 -23.56
C GLY A 15 0.02 17.76 -24.84
N ASP A 16 0.90 17.86 -25.84
CA ASP A 16 0.71 17.20 -27.15
C ASP A 16 1.09 15.70 -27.16
N LEU A 17 1.69 15.20 -26.09
CA LEU A 17 2.10 13.80 -25.99
C LEU A 17 0.96 12.94 -25.46
N VAL A 18 0.34 12.14 -26.33
CA VAL A 18 -0.64 11.11 -25.94
C VAL A 18 0.11 9.89 -25.42
N LEU A 19 -0.07 9.55 -24.13
CA LEU A 19 0.51 8.35 -23.53
C LEU A 19 -0.29 7.09 -23.91
N PHE A 20 -1.61 7.17 -23.74
CA PHE A 20 -2.54 6.13 -24.15
C PHE A 20 -3.91 6.71 -24.40
N LYS A 21 -4.67 6.06 -25.27
CA LYS A 21 -5.99 6.52 -25.69
C LYS A 21 -6.95 5.35 -25.73
N ASP A 22 -8.14 5.55 -25.14
CA ASP A 22 -9.28 4.65 -25.24
C ASP A 22 -8.99 3.21 -24.78
N ILE A 23 -8.27 3.06 -23.66
CA ILE A 23 -7.99 1.73 -23.10
C ILE A 23 -9.11 1.30 -22.16
N SER A 24 -9.54 0.04 -22.33
CA SER A 24 -10.58 -0.56 -21.50
C SER A 24 -10.17 -1.98 -21.10
N PHE A 25 -10.32 -2.30 -19.81
CA PHE A 25 -10.07 -3.65 -19.28
C PHE A 25 -10.74 -3.82 -17.91
N GLY A 26 -10.93 -5.08 -17.52
CA GLY A 26 -11.39 -5.42 -16.18
C GLY A 26 -10.45 -6.41 -15.52
N ILE A 27 -10.36 -6.37 -14.19
CA ILE A 27 -9.60 -7.32 -13.37
C ILE A 27 -10.56 -7.98 -12.40
N ALA A 28 -10.62 -9.31 -12.43
CA ALA A 28 -11.44 -10.11 -11.55
C ALA A 28 -10.78 -10.32 -10.17
N GLN A 29 -11.56 -10.73 -9.18
CA GLN A 29 -11.02 -11.07 -7.86
C GLN A 29 -10.05 -12.25 -7.96
N GLY A 30 -8.86 -12.10 -7.35
CA GLY A 30 -7.81 -13.11 -7.33
C GLY A 30 -6.96 -13.16 -8.62
N GLU A 31 -7.29 -12.37 -9.63
CA GLU A 31 -6.52 -12.29 -10.87
C GLU A 31 -5.20 -11.54 -10.65
N LYS A 32 -4.14 -12.01 -11.32
CA LYS A 32 -2.83 -11.37 -11.38
C LYS A 32 -2.57 -10.92 -12.80
N VAL A 33 -2.43 -9.62 -12.99
CA VAL A 33 -2.27 -9.02 -14.33
C VAL A 33 -0.89 -8.38 -14.46
N GLY A 34 -0.18 -8.71 -15.53
CA GLY A 34 1.09 -8.08 -15.90
C GLY A 34 0.89 -7.02 -16.97
N LEU A 35 1.40 -5.81 -16.75
CA LEU A 35 1.39 -4.72 -17.72
C LEU A 35 2.74 -4.66 -18.45
N ILE A 36 2.73 -5.01 -19.74
CA ILE A 36 3.94 -5.07 -20.59
C ILE A 36 3.83 -4.01 -21.68
N ALA A 37 4.79 -3.11 -21.73
CA ALA A 37 4.92 -2.11 -22.77
C ALA A 37 6.33 -1.49 -22.77
N PRO A 38 6.78 -0.80 -23.82
CA PRO A 38 8.07 -0.12 -23.85
C PRO A 38 8.25 0.92 -22.74
N ASN A 39 9.49 1.30 -22.44
CA ASN A 39 9.76 2.40 -21.50
C ASN A 39 9.23 3.72 -22.08
N GLY A 40 8.68 4.57 -21.20
CA GLY A 40 8.05 5.84 -21.60
C GLY A 40 6.60 5.71 -22.12
N SER A 41 6.03 4.51 -22.24
CA SER A 41 4.66 4.31 -22.76
C SER A 41 3.53 4.64 -21.77
N GLY A 42 3.84 5.16 -20.58
CA GLY A 42 2.83 5.55 -19.61
C GLY A 42 2.40 4.44 -18.62
N LYS A 43 3.14 3.31 -18.50
CA LYS A 43 2.82 2.23 -17.53
C LYS A 43 2.66 2.73 -16.10
N THR A 44 3.66 3.47 -15.62
CA THR A 44 3.65 4.04 -14.27
C THR A 44 2.50 5.03 -14.11
N THR A 45 2.25 5.87 -15.12
CA THR A 45 1.15 6.83 -15.12
C THR A 45 -0.21 6.11 -15.05
N LEU A 46 -0.40 5.05 -15.83
CA LEU A 46 -1.62 4.25 -15.76
C LEU A 46 -1.85 3.69 -14.35
N LEU A 47 -0.82 3.11 -13.75
CA LEU A 47 -0.92 2.57 -12.40
C LEU A 47 -1.17 3.68 -11.35
N GLN A 48 -0.57 4.86 -11.50
CA GLN A 48 -0.82 6.02 -10.64
C GLN A 48 -2.26 6.53 -10.77
N ILE A 49 -2.81 6.55 -11.99
CA ILE A 49 -4.22 6.91 -12.23
C ILE A 49 -5.15 5.89 -11.56
N ILE A 50 -4.87 4.60 -11.70
CA ILE A 50 -5.64 3.53 -11.03
C ILE A 50 -5.54 3.68 -9.49
N ALA A 51 -4.38 4.06 -8.97
CA ALA A 51 -4.18 4.30 -7.54
C ALA A 51 -4.78 5.66 -7.05
N GLY A 52 -5.38 6.45 -7.93
CA GLY A 52 -5.92 7.77 -7.59
C GLY A 52 -4.87 8.84 -7.26
N LYS A 53 -3.61 8.62 -7.66
CA LYS A 53 -2.49 9.55 -7.44
C LYS A 53 -2.29 10.53 -8.61
N GLU A 54 -2.84 10.23 -9.76
CA GLU A 54 -2.77 11.05 -10.98
C GLU A 54 -4.16 11.14 -11.63
N GLY A 55 -4.45 12.26 -12.29
CA GLY A 55 -5.68 12.45 -13.03
C GLY A 55 -5.64 11.89 -14.45
N HIS A 56 -6.78 11.62 -15.06
CA HIS A 56 -6.94 11.23 -16.45
C HIS A 56 -7.76 12.23 -17.23
N ASP A 57 -7.65 12.23 -18.56
CA ASP A 57 -8.32 13.19 -19.42
C ASP A 57 -9.74 12.75 -19.76
N ASN A 58 -9.94 11.45 -19.99
CA ASN A 58 -11.23 10.86 -20.31
C ASN A 58 -11.31 9.41 -19.82
N GLY A 59 -12.54 8.88 -19.72
CA GLY A 59 -12.83 7.53 -19.27
C GLY A 59 -13.27 7.45 -17.81
N SER A 60 -13.35 6.24 -17.28
CA SER A 60 -13.73 6.00 -15.90
C SER A 60 -12.99 4.81 -15.30
N ILE A 61 -12.82 4.86 -13.98
CA ILE A 61 -12.25 3.78 -13.17
C ILE A 61 -13.21 3.48 -12.04
N VAL A 62 -13.67 2.26 -11.97
CA VAL A 62 -14.62 1.80 -10.96
C VAL A 62 -14.04 0.62 -10.21
N PHE A 63 -13.94 0.75 -8.89
CA PHE A 63 -13.64 -0.36 -7.99
C PHE A 63 -14.92 -0.87 -7.35
N ARG A 64 -14.96 -2.17 -7.08
CA ARG A 64 -16.02 -2.72 -6.24
C ARG A 64 -15.97 -2.09 -4.84
N ASN A 65 -17.13 -1.72 -4.28
CA ASN A 65 -17.28 -0.88 -3.07
C ASN A 65 -16.56 -1.37 -1.80
N ASP A 66 -16.09 -2.62 -1.77
CA ASP A 66 -15.37 -3.24 -0.66
C ASP A 66 -13.85 -3.36 -0.91
N GLY A 67 -13.35 -2.82 -2.02
CA GLY A 67 -11.94 -2.90 -2.41
C GLY A 67 -11.07 -1.85 -1.75
N GLN A 68 -9.94 -2.26 -1.16
CA GLN A 68 -8.83 -1.37 -0.83
C GLN A 68 -7.80 -1.38 -1.94
N VAL A 69 -7.43 -0.18 -2.40
CA VAL A 69 -6.35 -0.01 -3.37
C VAL A 69 -5.06 0.31 -2.63
N THR A 70 -4.04 -0.49 -2.85
CA THR A 70 -2.70 -0.25 -2.30
C THR A 70 -1.72 -0.05 -3.44
N TRP A 71 -0.91 0.98 -3.32
CA TRP A 71 0.14 1.33 -4.27
C TRP A 71 1.52 1.08 -3.66
N LEU A 72 2.36 0.30 -4.36
CA LEU A 72 3.78 0.20 -4.03
C LEU A 72 4.59 1.03 -5.03
N GLU A 73 5.33 2.00 -4.52
CA GLU A 73 6.21 2.84 -5.34
C GLU A 73 7.41 2.05 -5.85
N GLN A 74 7.92 2.40 -7.02
CA GLN A 74 9.11 1.76 -7.61
C GLN A 74 10.36 1.98 -6.75
N SER A 75 10.45 3.14 -6.09
CA SER A 75 11.53 3.51 -5.16
C SER A 75 10.90 4.16 -3.93
N PRO A 76 10.34 3.38 -3.01
CA PRO A 76 9.76 3.93 -1.80
C PRO A 76 10.86 4.62 -0.97
N ARG A 77 10.54 5.79 -0.43
CA ARG A 77 11.42 6.52 0.48
C ARG A 77 10.86 6.44 1.89
N TYR A 78 11.72 6.12 2.82
CA TYR A 78 11.42 6.11 4.24
C TYR A 78 12.36 7.10 4.95
N PRO A 79 11.95 7.68 6.09
CA PRO A 79 12.86 8.43 6.96
C PRO A 79 14.06 7.56 7.35
N ASP A 80 15.27 8.11 7.23
CA ASP A 80 16.53 7.37 7.42
C ASP A 80 16.70 6.87 8.88
N GLU A 81 16.04 7.55 9.83
CA GLU A 81 16.04 7.23 11.24
C GLU A 81 15.18 6.03 11.64
N LEU A 82 14.22 5.65 10.79
CA LEU A 82 13.38 4.48 11.05
C LEU A 82 14.21 3.20 11.01
N THR A 83 13.95 2.31 11.93
CA THR A 83 14.46 0.95 11.84
C THR A 83 13.77 0.16 10.73
N VAL A 84 14.39 -0.93 10.29
CA VAL A 84 13.81 -1.85 9.29
C VAL A 84 12.41 -2.29 9.70
N LEU A 85 12.22 -2.62 10.97
CA LEU A 85 10.91 -3.07 11.47
C LEU A 85 9.88 -1.93 11.49
N GLU A 86 10.26 -0.74 11.96
CA GLU A 86 9.39 0.44 11.98
C GLU A 86 8.97 0.85 10.56
N ALA A 87 9.86 0.72 9.57
CA ALA A 87 9.51 0.98 8.18
C ALA A 87 8.44 0.02 7.63
N CYS A 88 8.43 -1.23 8.07
CA CYS A 88 7.35 -2.16 7.74
C CYS A 88 5.99 -1.69 8.27
N PHE A 89 6.00 -0.90 9.35
CA PHE A 89 4.81 -0.31 9.96
C PHE A 89 4.56 1.15 9.52
N HIS A 90 5.45 1.73 8.72
CA HIS A 90 5.27 3.07 8.16
C HIS A 90 4.30 3.03 6.96
N SER A 91 3.02 2.84 7.24
CA SER A 91 1.98 2.62 6.24
C SER A 91 0.68 3.33 6.61
N PRO A 92 -0.10 3.85 5.64
CA PRO A 92 -1.44 4.37 5.88
C PRO A 92 -2.47 3.28 6.26
N ASN A 93 -2.07 2.02 6.34
CA ASN A 93 -2.93 0.91 6.72
C ASN A 93 -3.40 1.07 8.18
N ARG A 94 -4.72 1.06 8.39
CA ARG A 94 -5.34 1.26 9.72
C ARG A 94 -4.92 0.23 10.77
N THR A 95 -4.64 -1.00 10.37
CA THR A 95 -4.16 -2.04 11.30
C THR A 95 -2.74 -1.74 11.74
N VAL A 96 -1.90 -1.26 10.83
CA VAL A 96 -0.51 -0.88 11.12
C VAL A 96 -0.48 0.36 12.04
N GLN A 97 -1.30 1.37 11.76
CA GLN A 97 -1.43 2.55 12.62
C GLN A 97 -1.88 2.17 14.04
N LEU A 98 -2.80 1.20 14.15
CA LEU A 98 -3.24 0.70 15.44
C LEU A 98 -2.10 0.01 16.23
N ILE A 99 -1.22 -0.72 15.55
CA ILE A 99 -0.03 -1.32 16.19
C ILE A 99 0.90 -0.22 16.69
N ALA A 100 1.16 0.79 15.87
CA ALA A 100 2.00 1.93 16.27
C ALA A 100 1.38 2.71 17.45
N GLU A 101 0.05 2.92 17.46
CA GLU A 101 -0.66 3.52 18.59
C GLU A 101 -0.50 2.70 19.89
N TYR A 102 -0.59 1.37 19.80
CA TYR A 102 -0.43 0.46 20.92
C TYR A 102 1.01 0.51 21.47
N GLU A 103 2.01 0.41 20.61
CA GLU A 103 3.43 0.49 20.99
C GLU A 103 3.77 1.83 21.65
N ALA A 104 3.29 2.93 21.09
CA ALA A 104 3.48 4.27 21.68
C ALA A 104 2.78 4.40 23.05
N ALA A 105 1.59 3.83 23.22
CA ALA A 105 0.87 3.83 24.49
C ALA A 105 1.62 3.00 25.56
N LEU A 106 2.18 1.86 25.16
CA LEU A 106 2.99 1.01 26.03
C LEU A 106 4.26 1.73 26.48
N ALA A 107 4.99 2.37 25.55
CA ALA A 107 6.22 3.11 25.84
C ALA A 107 5.98 4.33 26.77
N SER A 108 4.81 4.98 26.65
CA SER A 108 4.43 6.14 27.46
C SER A 108 3.77 5.79 28.80
N ASN A 109 3.65 4.51 29.16
CA ASN A 109 2.89 4.03 30.32
C ASN A 109 1.47 4.64 30.37
N ALA A 110 0.75 4.58 29.27
CA ALA A 110 -0.62 5.08 29.19
C ALA A 110 -1.53 4.43 30.24
N ASP A 111 -2.60 5.15 30.60
CA ASP A 111 -3.57 4.66 31.59
C ASP A 111 -4.25 3.33 31.17
N ALA A 112 -4.81 2.64 32.16
CA ALA A 112 -5.39 1.31 31.98
C ALA A 112 -6.58 1.32 31.00
N GLU A 113 -7.41 2.36 30.99
CA GLU A 113 -8.58 2.49 30.14
C GLU A 113 -8.16 2.60 28.65
N ARG A 114 -7.15 3.41 28.35
CA ARG A 114 -6.60 3.54 27.00
C ARG A 114 -5.97 2.24 26.52
N MET A 115 -5.21 1.56 27.39
CA MET A 115 -4.59 0.27 27.07
C MET A 115 -5.64 -0.80 26.78
N GLU A 116 -6.70 -0.93 27.58
CA GLU A 116 -7.77 -1.88 27.36
C GLU A 116 -8.49 -1.63 26.03
N THR A 117 -8.77 -0.38 25.70
CA THR A 117 -9.35 0.02 24.42
C THR A 117 -8.48 -0.41 23.25
N LEU A 118 -7.17 -0.16 23.31
CA LEU A 118 -6.22 -0.53 22.26
C LEU A 118 -6.11 -2.06 22.11
N ILE A 119 -6.01 -2.80 23.20
CA ILE A 119 -5.98 -4.27 23.21
C ILE A 119 -7.21 -4.84 22.52
N THR A 120 -8.41 -4.36 22.89
CA THR A 120 -9.67 -4.81 22.28
C THR A 120 -9.67 -4.56 20.76
N ARG A 121 -9.22 -3.39 20.33
CA ARG A 121 -9.10 -3.08 18.88
C ARG A 121 -8.07 -3.96 18.18
N MET A 122 -6.93 -4.25 18.84
CA MET A 122 -5.88 -5.13 18.33
C MET A 122 -6.41 -6.56 18.12
N GLU A 123 -7.19 -7.09 19.06
CA GLU A 123 -7.83 -8.41 18.95
C GLU A 123 -8.84 -8.47 17.80
N GLN A 124 -9.77 -7.50 17.73
CA GLN A 124 -10.76 -7.41 16.67
C GLN A 124 -10.14 -7.36 15.27
N LYS A 125 -8.99 -6.71 15.12
CA LYS A 125 -8.25 -6.58 13.86
C LYS A 125 -7.25 -7.70 13.63
N LYS A 126 -7.10 -8.66 14.57
CA LYS A 126 -6.07 -9.72 14.55
C LYS A 126 -4.66 -9.14 14.35
N ALA A 127 -4.40 -8.00 14.96
CA ALA A 127 -3.20 -7.21 14.73
C ALA A 127 -1.95 -7.82 15.40
N TRP A 128 -2.11 -8.61 16.45
CA TRP A 128 -1.02 -9.31 17.15
C TRP A 128 -0.14 -10.18 16.26
N ASP A 129 -0.72 -10.76 15.21
CA ASP A 129 0.01 -11.60 14.27
C ASP A 129 0.84 -10.79 13.26
N TYR A 130 0.64 -9.49 13.19
CA TYR A 130 1.21 -8.65 12.13
C TYR A 130 2.73 -8.49 12.30
N GLU A 131 3.19 -8.18 13.50
CA GLU A 131 4.62 -8.06 13.80
C GLU A 131 5.35 -9.38 13.59
N ARG A 132 4.76 -10.48 14.08
CA ARG A 132 5.30 -11.82 13.86
C ARG A 132 5.43 -12.15 12.38
N LYS A 133 4.40 -11.83 11.57
CA LYS A 133 4.43 -12.02 10.11
C LYS A 133 5.45 -11.12 9.43
N ALA A 134 5.57 -9.86 9.84
CA ALA A 134 6.58 -8.94 9.31
C ALA A 134 7.99 -9.49 9.56
N LYS A 135 8.31 -9.89 10.79
CA LYS A 135 9.59 -10.50 11.15
C LYS A 135 9.84 -11.81 10.39
N GLN A 136 8.81 -12.64 10.19
CA GLN A 136 8.93 -13.85 9.38
C GLN A 136 9.29 -13.52 7.93
N ILE A 137 8.58 -12.59 7.29
CA ILE A 137 8.85 -12.17 5.90
C ILE A 137 10.25 -11.58 5.77
N LEU A 138 10.65 -10.69 6.70
CA LEU A 138 11.99 -10.12 6.71
C LEU A 138 13.07 -11.22 6.82
N THR A 139 12.83 -12.23 7.65
CA THR A 139 13.74 -13.38 7.80
C THR A 139 13.82 -14.20 6.51
N GLU A 140 12.73 -14.47 5.85
CA GLU A 140 12.67 -15.15 4.54
C GLU A 140 13.44 -14.36 3.47
N LEU A 141 13.37 -13.02 3.52
CA LEU A 141 14.16 -12.11 2.68
C LEU A 141 15.63 -12.00 3.11
N LYS A 142 16.06 -12.77 4.14
CA LYS A 142 17.42 -12.78 4.71
C LYS A 142 17.81 -11.48 5.41
N ILE A 143 16.87 -10.64 5.77
CA ILE A 143 17.08 -9.45 6.59
C ILE A 143 17.06 -9.91 8.05
N ARG A 144 18.16 -9.72 8.78
CA ARG A 144 18.32 -10.24 10.15
C ARG A 144 18.39 -9.14 11.22
N HIS A 145 18.74 -7.92 10.83
CA HIS A 145 18.92 -6.78 11.75
C HIS A 145 17.70 -5.87 11.68
N PHE A 146 16.67 -6.20 12.44
CA PHE A 146 15.38 -5.49 12.41
C PHE A 146 15.45 -4.09 13.03
N ASP A 147 16.36 -3.91 14.00
CA ASP A 147 16.57 -2.64 14.70
C ASP A 147 17.60 -1.72 14.00
N GLN A 148 18.12 -2.16 12.84
CA GLN A 148 19.07 -1.35 12.08
C GLN A 148 18.34 -0.17 11.41
N PRO A 149 18.84 1.08 11.52
CA PRO A 149 18.28 2.22 10.81
C PRO A 149 18.37 2.05 9.28
N ILE A 150 17.32 2.45 8.56
CA ILE A 150 17.24 2.31 7.10
C ILE A 150 18.35 3.10 6.42
N GLY A 151 18.67 4.30 6.90
CA GLY A 151 19.74 5.12 6.34
C GLY A 151 21.13 4.47 6.36
N THR A 152 21.27 3.30 7.00
CA THR A 152 22.53 2.53 7.05
C THR A 152 22.55 1.29 6.14
N LEU A 153 21.45 1.04 5.40
CA LEU A 153 21.35 -0.04 4.41
C LEU A 153 21.91 0.43 3.07
#